data_660ec037f7cf04205a09a8d12c4d9a88
#
_entry.id   660ec037f7cf04205a09a8d12c4d9a88
#
_cell.length_a   1.000
_cell.length_b   1.000
_cell.length_c   1.000
_cell.angle_alpha   90.00
_cell.angle_beta   90.00
_cell.angle_gamma   90.00
#
_symmetry.space_group_name_H-M   'P 1'
#
loop_
_entity.id
_entity.type
_entity.pdbx_description
1 polymer ?
#
loop_
_entity_poly.entity_id
_entity_poly.type
_entity_poly.pdbx_seq_one_letter_code
_entity_poly.pdbx_strand_id
1 'polypeptide(L)'
;MHERFGINMNCLLCGVGGQGTVLASKLLAQAAIDKGISAKTAETIGMAQRGGSVVSHVRIGNEIKAPMIPEGEADIIIGFEPGEVVRNLNYLKEGGTVVVNTKPVMPTTASLGLHYDGKEMIEYLQKQNINLIAVDGEKICKELGSPKALNVVLLGAATNSNELGITK
;
A
#
# COMPACT_ATOMS: atom_id res chain seq x y z
N MET A 1 14.35 23.93 22.88
CA MET A 1 13.77 24.19 21.54
C MET A 1 13.79 22.86 20.78
N HIS A 2 12.70 22.09 20.84
CA HIS A 2 12.61 20.83 20.07
C HIS A 2 12.12 21.23 18.68
N GLU A 3 13.01 21.21 17.71
CA GLU A 3 12.62 21.21 16.30
C GLU A 3 11.82 19.93 16.06
N ARG A 4 10.50 20.04 16.09
CA ARG A 4 9.60 19.02 15.56
C ARG A 4 9.74 19.10 14.04
N PHE A 5 10.66 18.34 13.47
CA PHE A 5 10.66 18.06 12.06
C PHE A 5 9.30 17.43 11.74
N GLY A 6 8.45 18.20 11.07
CA GLY A 6 7.14 17.74 10.67
C GLY A 6 7.29 16.62 9.66
N ILE A 7 7.16 15.37 10.09
CA ILE A 7 7.04 14.25 9.18
C ILE A 7 5.71 14.42 8.49
N ASN A 8 5.73 14.73 7.19
CA ASN A 8 4.57 14.68 6.32
C ASN A 8 4.77 13.50 5.37
N MET A 9 3.90 12.48 5.45
CA MET A 9 4.00 11.29 4.64
C MET A 9 2.62 10.86 4.15
N ASN A 10 2.51 10.63 2.87
CA ASN A 10 1.32 10.13 2.21
C ASN A 10 1.55 8.67 1.76
N CYS A 11 0.86 7.74 2.38
CA CYS A 11 0.92 6.31 2.06
C CYS A 11 -0.42 5.85 1.50
N LEU A 12 -0.41 5.33 0.27
CA LEU A 12 -1.56 4.69 -0.34
C LEU A 12 -1.42 3.17 -0.21
N LEU A 13 -2.43 2.51 0.33
CA LEU A 13 -2.49 1.05 0.35
C LEU A 13 -3.59 0.58 -0.59
N CYS A 14 -3.30 -0.38 -1.45
CA CYS A 14 -4.27 -0.90 -2.40
C CYS A 14 -4.22 -2.41 -2.52
N GLY A 15 -5.36 -3.00 -2.77
CA GLY A 15 -5.51 -4.45 -2.89
C GLY A 15 -6.94 -4.84 -3.20
N VAL A 16 -7.26 -6.12 -3.02
CA VAL A 16 -8.61 -6.65 -3.16
C VAL A 16 -9.19 -6.99 -1.79
N GLY A 17 -10.52 -6.98 -1.69
CA GLY A 17 -11.23 -7.27 -0.47
C GLY A 17 -10.79 -8.60 0.16
N GLY A 18 -10.53 -8.60 1.47
CA GLY A 18 -10.05 -9.75 2.23
C GLY A 18 -8.54 -9.86 2.41
N GLN A 19 -7.72 -9.04 1.76
CA GLN A 19 -6.26 -9.08 1.90
C GLN A 19 -5.71 -8.36 3.15
N GLY A 20 -6.53 -7.61 3.89
CA GLY A 20 -6.11 -6.91 5.10
C GLY A 20 -5.58 -5.49 4.87
N THR A 21 -5.88 -4.88 3.72
CA THR A 21 -5.49 -3.51 3.37
C THR A 21 -5.95 -2.49 4.42
N VAL A 22 -7.22 -2.55 4.83
CA VAL A 22 -7.81 -1.67 5.84
C VAL A 22 -7.15 -1.86 7.20
N LEU A 23 -6.84 -3.09 7.58
CA LEU A 23 -6.14 -3.34 8.84
C LEU A 23 -4.73 -2.75 8.80
N ALA A 24 -4.01 -2.91 7.70
CA ALA A 24 -2.68 -2.33 7.53
C ALA A 24 -2.70 -0.80 7.62
N SER A 25 -3.70 -0.13 7.02
CA SER A 25 -3.85 1.32 7.13
C SER A 25 -4.07 1.79 8.56
N LYS A 26 -4.91 1.07 9.32
CA LYS A 26 -5.15 1.36 10.73
C LYS A 26 -3.91 1.16 11.61
N LEU A 27 -3.16 0.09 11.37
CA LEU A 27 -1.90 -0.17 12.09
C LEU A 27 -0.87 0.94 11.83
N LEU A 28 -0.75 1.37 10.58
CA LEU A 28 0.17 2.45 10.21
C LEU A 28 -0.22 3.79 10.86
N ALA A 29 -1.51 4.14 10.82
CA ALA A 29 -2.02 5.34 11.45
C ALA A 29 -1.84 5.30 12.98
N GLN A 30 -2.13 4.16 13.61
CA GLN A 30 -1.94 3.98 15.06
C GLN A 30 -0.47 4.14 15.46
N ALA A 31 0.45 3.54 14.70
CA ALA A 31 1.89 3.68 14.97
C ALA A 31 2.38 5.14 14.90
N ALA A 32 1.81 5.96 14.01
CA ALA A 32 2.10 7.38 13.96
C ALA A 32 1.56 8.12 15.18
N ILE A 33 0.31 7.83 15.56
CA ILE A 33 -0.36 8.44 16.72
C ILE A 33 0.39 8.10 18.03
N ASP A 34 0.84 6.86 18.18
CA ASP A 34 1.61 6.41 19.34
C ASP A 34 2.96 7.15 19.49
N LYS A 35 3.47 7.65 18.37
CA LYS A 35 4.65 8.54 18.33
C LYS A 35 4.32 10.03 18.48
N GLY A 36 3.07 10.37 18.75
CA GLY A 36 2.61 11.75 18.91
C GLY A 36 2.46 12.53 17.60
N ILE A 37 2.38 11.84 16.45
CA ILE A 37 2.20 12.43 15.12
C ILE A 37 0.74 12.23 14.70
N SER A 38 0.09 13.27 14.21
CA SER A 38 -1.28 13.16 13.70
C SER A 38 -1.34 12.28 12.46
N ALA A 39 -2.40 11.46 12.35
CA ALA A 39 -2.67 10.67 11.16
C ALA A 39 -4.14 10.77 10.77
N LYS A 40 -4.42 10.78 9.47
CA LYS A 40 -5.77 10.73 8.91
C LYS A 40 -5.86 9.60 7.90
N THR A 41 -6.97 8.87 7.94
CA THR A 41 -7.25 7.77 7.02
C THR A 41 -8.57 7.98 6.29
N ALA A 42 -8.63 7.51 5.06
CA ALA A 42 -9.86 7.38 4.30
C ALA A 42 -9.80 6.10 3.47
N GLU A 43 -10.94 5.48 3.25
CA GLU A 43 -11.04 4.21 2.53
C GLU A 43 -12.05 4.32 1.41
N THR A 44 -11.66 3.84 0.23
CA THR A 44 -12.55 3.64 -0.90
C THR A 44 -12.70 2.14 -1.11
N ILE A 45 -13.91 1.65 -0.91
CA ILE A 45 -14.23 0.24 -1.05
C ILE A 45 -15.13 0.08 -2.27
N GLY A 46 -14.70 -0.78 -3.21
CA GLY A 46 -15.51 -1.13 -4.36
C GLY A 46 -16.82 -1.82 -3.97
N MET A 47 -17.81 -1.81 -4.86
CA MET A 47 -19.16 -2.36 -4.60
C MET A 47 -19.18 -3.87 -4.34
N ALA A 48 -18.13 -4.62 -4.72
CA ALA A 48 -18.00 -6.04 -4.41
C ALA A 48 -17.32 -6.21 -3.05
N GLN A 49 -18.04 -6.75 -2.06
CA GLN A 49 -17.50 -7.00 -0.71
C GLN A 49 -16.38 -8.04 -0.69
N ARG A 50 -16.28 -8.91 -1.71
CA ARG A 50 -15.19 -9.87 -1.88
C ARG A 50 -14.64 -9.76 -3.30
N GLY A 51 -13.31 -9.64 -3.43
CA GLY A 51 -12.63 -9.52 -4.71
C GLY A 51 -12.75 -8.15 -5.38
N GLY A 52 -13.41 -7.16 -4.75
CA GLY A 52 -13.46 -5.78 -5.22
C GLY A 52 -12.21 -4.99 -4.81
N SER A 53 -11.92 -3.93 -5.57
CA SER A 53 -10.82 -3.01 -5.27
C SER A 53 -11.03 -2.33 -3.90
N VAL A 54 -9.99 -2.28 -3.10
CA VAL A 54 -9.93 -1.56 -1.82
C VAL A 54 -8.72 -0.64 -1.84
N VAL A 55 -8.96 0.64 -1.62
CA VAL A 55 -7.90 1.66 -1.53
C VAL A 55 -8.01 2.37 -0.21
N SER A 56 -6.93 2.40 0.55
CA SER A 56 -6.81 3.10 1.83
C SER A 56 -5.79 4.21 1.70
N HIS A 57 -6.18 5.43 2.04
CA HIS A 57 -5.32 6.59 2.12
C HIS A 57 -4.88 6.77 3.56
N VAL A 58 -3.59 6.90 3.81
CA VAL A 58 -3.02 7.23 5.13
C VAL A 58 -2.14 8.47 4.96
N ARG A 59 -2.50 9.53 5.64
CA ARG A 59 -1.71 10.77 5.64
C ARG A 59 -1.23 11.03 7.06
N ILE A 60 0.08 11.12 7.23
CA ILE A 60 0.75 11.32 8.51
C ILE A 60 1.39 12.71 8.51
N GLY A 61 1.08 13.51 9.52
CA GLY A 61 1.61 14.86 9.67
C GLY A 61 0.66 15.77 10.44
N ASN A 62 1.19 16.82 11.04
CA ASN A 62 0.42 17.68 11.93
C ASN A 62 -0.44 18.73 11.21
N GLU A 63 -0.16 19.02 9.95
CA GLU A 63 -0.87 20.06 9.19
C GLU A 63 -1.86 19.52 8.14
N ILE A 64 -2.13 18.21 8.17
CA ILE A 64 -2.99 17.55 7.20
C ILE A 64 -4.46 17.91 7.45
N LYS A 65 -5.09 18.55 6.48
CA LYS A 65 -6.50 19.00 6.57
C LYS A 65 -7.48 17.93 6.07
N ALA A 66 -7.14 17.21 5.01
CA ALA A 66 -8.01 16.22 4.38
C ALA A 66 -7.36 14.83 4.36
N PRO A 67 -8.14 13.74 4.53
CA PRO A 67 -7.59 12.38 4.57
C PRO A 67 -7.26 11.79 3.19
N MET A 68 -7.87 12.27 2.12
CA MET A 68 -7.61 11.80 0.76
C MET A 68 -6.27 12.32 0.26
N ILE A 69 -5.47 11.46 -0.34
CA ILE A 69 -4.23 11.81 -1.02
C ILE A 69 -4.58 12.31 -2.43
N PRO A 70 -4.14 13.49 -2.85
CA PRO A 70 -4.27 13.92 -4.23
C PRO A 70 -3.43 13.05 -5.18
N GLU A 71 -3.80 13.01 -6.46
CA GLU A 71 -3.00 12.36 -7.49
C GLU A 71 -1.60 12.98 -7.56
N GLY A 72 -0.59 12.13 -7.72
CA GLY A 72 0.82 12.54 -7.80
C GLY A 72 1.46 12.91 -6.45
N GLU A 73 0.77 12.71 -5.32
CA GLU A 73 1.29 13.13 -4.01
C GLU A 73 1.56 11.98 -3.02
N ALA A 74 1.33 10.72 -3.39
CA ALA A 74 1.71 9.60 -2.56
C ALA A 74 3.23 9.41 -2.54
N ASP A 75 3.83 9.41 -1.37
CA ASP A 75 5.26 9.11 -1.19
C ASP A 75 5.54 7.63 -1.42
N ILE A 76 4.61 6.79 -0.98
CA ILE A 76 4.70 5.34 -1.09
C ILE A 76 3.33 4.72 -1.41
N ILE A 77 3.34 3.71 -2.28
CA ILE A 77 2.20 2.81 -2.49
C ILE A 77 2.57 1.43 -1.94
N ILE A 78 1.72 0.87 -1.08
CA ILE A 78 1.82 -0.50 -0.58
C ILE A 78 0.72 -1.33 -1.25
N GLY A 79 1.11 -2.19 -2.19
CA GLY A 79 0.21 -3.00 -2.98
C GLY A 79 0.14 -4.45 -2.52
N PHE A 80 -1.06 -4.88 -2.17
CA PHE A 80 -1.35 -6.26 -1.81
C PHE A 80 -1.56 -7.14 -3.04
N GLU A 81 -1.80 -6.51 -4.18
CA GLU A 81 -2.08 -7.15 -5.46
C GLU A 81 -1.51 -6.29 -6.61
N PRO A 82 -0.78 -6.89 -7.59
CA PRO A 82 -0.06 -6.13 -8.61
C PRO A 82 -0.93 -5.25 -9.50
N GLY A 83 -2.09 -5.75 -9.96
CA GLY A 83 -3.00 -5.00 -10.82
C GLY A 83 -3.63 -3.79 -10.12
N GLU A 84 -3.86 -3.90 -8.80
CA GLU A 84 -4.34 -2.77 -8.01
C GLU A 84 -3.28 -1.67 -7.88
N VAL A 85 -1.99 -2.03 -7.82
CA VAL A 85 -0.91 -1.04 -7.85
C VAL A 85 -0.89 -0.30 -9.19
N VAL A 86 -0.93 -1.03 -10.30
CA VAL A 86 -0.95 -0.42 -11.65
C VAL A 86 -2.14 0.52 -11.80
N ARG A 87 -3.31 0.13 -11.30
CA ARG A 87 -4.55 0.93 -11.35
C ARG A 87 -4.44 2.24 -10.57
N ASN A 88 -3.68 2.25 -9.48
CA ASN A 88 -3.52 3.39 -8.57
C ASN A 88 -2.18 4.12 -8.72
N LEU A 89 -1.40 3.80 -9.75
CA LEU A 89 -0.05 4.37 -9.93
C LEU A 89 -0.06 5.89 -10.16
N ASN A 90 -1.18 6.44 -10.65
CA ASN A 90 -1.37 7.88 -10.81
C ASN A 90 -1.33 8.67 -9.49
N TYR A 91 -1.52 8.01 -8.35
CA TYR A 91 -1.36 8.67 -7.05
C TYR A 91 0.10 8.84 -6.63
N LEU A 92 1.03 8.04 -7.18
CA LEU A 92 2.43 8.08 -6.79
C LEU A 92 3.10 9.35 -7.29
N LYS A 93 3.86 10.01 -6.43
CA LYS A 93 4.73 11.13 -6.84
C LYS A 93 5.87 10.62 -7.74
N GLU A 94 6.44 11.50 -8.53
CA GLU A 94 7.60 11.19 -9.36
C GLU A 94 8.76 10.66 -8.49
N GLY A 95 9.34 9.53 -8.91
CA GLY A 95 10.40 8.85 -8.15
C GLY A 95 9.96 8.25 -6.82
N GLY A 96 8.65 8.16 -6.55
CA GLY A 96 8.12 7.56 -5.35
C GLY A 96 8.38 6.06 -5.25
N THR A 97 8.09 5.49 -4.08
CA THR A 97 8.36 4.08 -3.77
C THR A 97 7.09 3.23 -3.89
N VAL A 98 7.22 2.06 -4.48
CA VAL A 98 6.17 1.03 -4.54
C VAL A 98 6.67 -0.23 -3.86
N VAL A 99 5.96 -0.68 -2.83
CA VAL A 99 6.13 -2.01 -2.24
C VAL A 99 4.96 -2.87 -2.70
N VAL A 100 5.21 -3.95 -3.41
CA VAL A 100 4.15 -4.76 -4.01
C VAL A 100 4.33 -6.24 -3.74
N ASN A 101 3.25 -6.90 -3.32
CA ASN A 101 3.16 -8.35 -3.30
C ASN A 101 3.11 -8.89 -4.73
N THR A 102 3.95 -9.86 -5.05
CA THR A 102 4.06 -10.43 -6.40
C THR A 102 2.93 -11.40 -6.76
N LYS A 103 2.18 -11.90 -5.77
CA LYS A 103 1.08 -12.83 -6.01
C LYS A 103 -0.16 -12.12 -6.54
N PRO A 104 -0.63 -12.44 -7.76
CA PRO A 104 -1.88 -11.91 -8.29
C PRO A 104 -3.09 -12.56 -7.61
N VAL A 105 -4.18 -11.80 -7.55
CA VAL A 105 -5.52 -12.30 -7.23
C VAL A 105 -6.38 -12.14 -8.46
N MET A 106 -6.86 -13.25 -9.02
CA MET A 106 -7.70 -13.23 -10.21
C MET A 106 -8.97 -12.41 -9.96
N PRO A 107 -9.24 -11.38 -10.77
CA PRO A 107 -10.49 -10.64 -10.66
C PRO A 107 -11.69 -11.56 -10.91
N THR A 108 -12.80 -11.30 -10.25
CA THR A 108 -14.06 -12.06 -10.50
C THR A 108 -14.52 -11.96 -11.96
N THR A 109 -14.17 -10.85 -12.62
CA THR A 109 -14.43 -10.63 -14.06
C THR A 109 -13.55 -11.48 -14.99
N ALA A 110 -12.44 -12.06 -14.50
CA ALA A 110 -11.62 -12.97 -15.31
C ALA A 110 -12.36 -14.26 -15.68
N SER A 111 -13.38 -14.66 -14.90
CA SER A 111 -14.30 -15.74 -15.27
C SER A 111 -15.12 -15.46 -16.54
N LEU A 112 -15.15 -14.22 -17.00
CA LEU A 112 -15.79 -13.77 -18.26
C LEU A 112 -14.84 -13.79 -19.46
N GLY A 113 -13.67 -14.46 -19.35
CA GLY A 113 -12.70 -14.61 -20.43
C GLY A 113 -11.71 -13.44 -20.59
N LEU A 114 -11.65 -12.53 -19.63
CA LEU A 114 -10.63 -11.48 -19.61
C LEU A 114 -9.30 -12.07 -19.15
N HIS A 115 -8.26 -11.85 -19.95
CA HIS A 115 -6.89 -12.21 -19.58
C HIS A 115 -6.38 -11.31 -18.48
N TYR A 116 -5.84 -11.88 -17.42
CA TYR A 116 -5.11 -11.17 -16.36
C TYR A 116 -3.84 -11.94 -15.99
N ASP A 117 -2.69 -11.30 -16.10
CA ASP A 117 -1.41 -11.86 -15.70
C ASP A 117 -0.68 -10.90 -14.74
N GLY A 118 -0.49 -11.35 -13.50
CA GLY A 118 0.23 -10.59 -12.50
C GLY A 118 1.69 -10.33 -12.84
N LYS A 119 2.32 -11.19 -13.65
CA LYS A 119 3.70 -10.98 -14.11
C LYS A 119 3.79 -9.80 -15.05
N GLU A 120 2.84 -9.65 -15.97
CA GLU A 120 2.77 -8.49 -16.87
C GLU A 120 2.62 -7.18 -16.08
N MET A 121 1.87 -7.20 -14.96
CA MET A 121 1.73 -6.04 -14.08
C MET A 121 3.06 -5.68 -13.39
N ILE A 122 3.79 -6.67 -12.89
CA ILE A 122 5.12 -6.44 -12.28
C ILE A 122 6.11 -5.93 -13.34
N GLU A 123 6.13 -6.52 -14.55
CA GLU A 123 6.98 -6.06 -15.65
C GLU A 123 6.65 -4.62 -16.07
N TYR A 124 5.37 -4.26 -16.06
CA TYR A 124 4.95 -2.88 -16.31
C TYR A 124 5.51 -1.93 -15.25
N LEU A 125 5.41 -2.28 -13.97
CA LEU A 125 5.94 -1.48 -12.86
C LEU A 125 7.46 -1.32 -12.93
N GLN A 126 8.19 -2.38 -13.33
CA GLN A 126 9.66 -2.34 -13.50
C GLN A 126 10.12 -1.34 -14.57
N LYS A 127 9.27 -1.03 -15.55
CA LYS A 127 9.56 -0.09 -16.63
C LYS A 127 9.27 1.37 -16.25
N GLN A 128 8.64 1.60 -15.11
CA GLN A 128 8.32 2.95 -14.64
C GLN A 128 9.50 3.59 -13.90
N ASN A 129 9.52 4.91 -13.85
CA ASN A 129 10.52 5.68 -13.07
C ASN A 129 10.10 5.74 -11.59
N ILE A 130 10.15 4.60 -10.92
CA ILE A 130 9.76 4.40 -9.52
C ILE A 130 10.79 3.58 -8.78
N ASN A 131 10.82 3.69 -7.46
CA ASN A 131 11.58 2.78 -6.62
C ASN A 131 10.71 1.55 -6.28
N LEU A 132 10.93 0.43 -6.98
CA LEU A 132 10.10 -0.78 -6.86
C LEU A 132 10.72 -1.80 -5.92
N ILE A 133 9.94 -2.23 -4.93
CA ILE A 133 10.25 -3.32 -4.00
C ILE A 133 9.21 -4.42 -4.18
N ALA A 134 9.55 -5.46 -4.93
CA ALA A 134 8.69 -6.62 -5.14
C ALA A 134 8.91 -7.65 -4.02
N VAL A 135 7.83 -8.08 -3.38
CA VAL A 135 7.85 -8.98 -2.22
C VAL A 135 7.08 -10.26 -2.54
N ASP A 136 7.71 -11.42 -2.42
CA ASP A 136 7.02 -12.71 -2.42
C ASP A 136 6.38 -12.96 -1.04
N GLY A 137 5.26 -12.30 -0.81
CA GLY A 137 4.57 -12.36 0.48
C GLY A 137 4.03 -13.76 0.80
N GLU A 138 3.68 -14.56 -0.21
CA GLU A 138 3.21 -15.94 0.01
C GLU A 138 4.31 -16.83 0.58
N LYS A 139 5.51 -16.73 0.02
CA LYS A 139 6.68 -17.47 0.50
C LYS A 139 7.00 -17.09 1.95
N ILE A 140 7.08 -15.79 2.24
CA ILE A 140 7.39 -15.30 3.58
C ILE A 140 6.31 -15.72 4.58
N CYS A 141 5.03 -15.62 4.24
CA CYS A 141 3.93 -16.06 5.11
C CYS A 141 3.97 -17.56 5.39
N LYS A 142 4.39 -18.39 4.41
CA LYS A 142 4.59 -19.83 4.61
C LYS A 142 5.76 -20.12 5.56
N GLU A 143 6.88 -19.43 5.40
CA GLU A 143 8.04 -19.56 6.29
C GLU A 143 7.71 -19.15 7.73
N LEU A 144 6.87 -18.12 7.90
CA LEU A 144 6.39 -17.67 9.22
C LEU A 144 5.28 -18.58 9.80
N GLY A 145 4.76 -19.54 9.03
CA GLY A 145 3.62 -20.38 9.46
C GLY A 145 2.31 -19.62 9.65
N SER A 146 2.20 -18.41 9.09
CA SER A 146 1.02 -17.54 9.24
C SER A 146 0.53 -16.98 7.90
N PRO A 147 -0.43 -17.66 7.23
CA PRO A 147 -0.97 -17.18 5.96
C PRO A 147 -1.65 -15.80 6.03
N LYS A 148 -2.04 -15.37 7.24
CA LYS A 148 -2.70 -14.09 7.47
C LYS A 148 -1.74 -12.92 7.75
N ALA A 149 -0.42 -13.16 7.72
CA ALA A 149 0.58 -12.15 8.06
C ALA A 149 0.97 -11.22 6.89
N LEU A 150 0.33 -11.33 5.72
CA LEU A 150 0.70 -10.55 4.53
C LEU A 150 0.74 -9.04 4.78
N ASN A 151 -0.23 -8.51 5.52
CA ASN A 151 -0.28 -7.10 5.87
C ASN A 151 0.94 -6.67 6.69
N VAL A 152 1.36 -7.48 7.65
CA VAL A 152 2.55 -7.20 8.49
C VAL A 152 3.84 -7.33 7.67
N VAL A 153 3.91 -8.31 6.76
CA VAL A 153 5.06 -8.53 5.87
C VAL A 153 5.25 -7.32 4.95
N LEU A 154 4.19 -6.81 4.33
CA LEU A 154 4.28 -5.66 3.43
C LEU A 154 4.58 -4.37 4.19
N LEU A 155 4.00 -4.16 5.37
CA LEU A 155 4.36 -3.03 6.23
C LEU A 155 5.82 -3.10 6.67
N GLY A 156 6.32 -4.28 7.02
CA GLY A 156 7.73 -4.50 7.36
C GLY A 156 8.68 -4.17 6.20
N ALA A 157 8.33 -4.58 4.98
CA ALA A 157 9.10 -4.22 3.78
C ALA A 157 9.08 -2.71 3.53
N ALA A 158 7.94 -2.06 3.74
CA ALA A 158 7.80 -0.61 3.58
C ALA A 158 8.59 0.17 4.63
N THR A 159 8.63 -0.27 5.90
CA THR A 159 9.45 0.37 6.94
C THR A 159 10.94 0.25 6.65
N ASN A 160 11.37 -0.84 6.03
CA ASN A 160 12.77 -1.04 5.67
C ASN A 160 13.22 -0.18 4.47
N SER A 161 12.29 0.39 3.71
CA SER A 161 12.60 1.33 2.62
C SER A 161 13.00 2.73 3.10
N ASN A 162 12.92 3.02 4.40
CA ASN A 162 13.10 4.32 5.05
C ASN A 162 12.09 5.42 4.64
N GLU A 163 11.15 5.10 3.74
CA GLU A 163 10.16 6.08 3.25
C GLU A 163 9.07 6.40 4.28
N LEU A 164 8.77 5.46 5.17
CA LEU A 164 7.70 5.66 6.15
C LEU A 164 8.07 6.63 7.29
N GLY A 165 9.35 6.98 7.45
CA GLY A 165 9.80 7.86 8.54
C GLY A 165 9.50 7.33 9.96
N ILE A 166 8.95 6.14 10.06
CA ILE A 166 8.60 5.44 11.29
C ILE A 166 9.64 4.34 11.46
N THR A 167 10.73 4.68 12.11
CA THR A 167 11.73 3.66 12.51
C THR A 167 11.13 2.74 13.59
N LYS A 168 11.65 1.51 13.62
CA LYS A 168 11.28 0.41 14.54
C LYS A 168 11.07 0.85 15.97
#